data_28306240b986a3c20892e3f593253d5c
#
_entry.id   28306240b986a3c20892e3f593253d5c
#
_cell.length_a   1.000
_cell.length_b   1.000
_cell.length_c   1.000
_cell.angle_alpha   90.00
_cell.angle_beta   90.00
_cell.angle_gamma   90.00
#
_symmetry.space_group_name_H-M   'P 1'
#
loop_
_entity.id
_entity.type
_entity.pdbx_description
1 polymer ?
#
loop_
_entity_poly.entity_id
_entity_poly.type
_entity_poly.pdbx_seq_one_letter_code
_entity_poly.pdbx_strand_id
1 'polypeptide(L)'
;LTLMFEAMARKALTGLYIIGENPADSEADVQHTRDLLRGLDLLVVQDIFMTRTAELADVVLPASVGWAESDGTVTSSERRVQRVRPALTPPEGARHDHEIIGQLAKRFGVSWPSSTPEELWDELRSLSPMHKGMTYARLEQGEGLQWPCPDLDHPGTQYLHAWLWEEDLGGRSPAPFSLTNHEGPKEQLTPDFPLRLTTGRVLDSYNTGVQTRGYSSPIRSGVDLEISHQDAQRLDLTQGE
;
A
#
# COMPACT_ATOMS: atom_id res chain seq x y z
N LEU A 1 -6.67 3.74 -10.28
CA LEU A 1 -6.21 5.06 -9.87
C LEU A 1 -6.30 6.04 -11.05
N THR A 2 -5.64 5.81 -12.19
CA THR A 2 -5.65 6.70 -13.37
C THR A 2 -7.07 7.14 -13.78
N LEU A 3 -8.01 6.17 -13.89
CA LEU A 3 -9.40 6.48 -14.24
C LEU A 3 -10.12 7.35 -13.20
N MET A 4 -9.69 7.33 -11.93
CA MET A 4 -10.22 8.22 -10.90
C MET A 4 -9.80 9.68 -11.16
N PHE A 5 -8.52 9.91 -11.47
CA PHE A 5 -8.03 11.24 -11.82
C PHE A 5 -8.69 11.79 -13.09
N GLU A 6 -8.89 10.96 -14.10
CA GLU A 6 -9.67 11.34 -15.28
C GLU A 6 -11.13 11.70 -14.93
N ALA A 7 -11.75 10.96 -14.01
CA ALA A 7 -13.11 11.27 -13.55
C ALA A 7 -13.16 12.58 -12.75
N MET A 8 -12.14 12.86 -11.93
CA MET A 8 -11.99 14.15 -11.24
C MET A 8 -11.82 15.30 -12.24
N ALA A 9 -10.97 15.14 -13.26
CA ALA A 9 -10.78 16.16 -14.30
C ALA A 9 -12.08 16.49 -15.04
N ARG A 10 -12.94 15.50 -15.27
CA ARG A 10 -14.27 15.68 -15.90
C ARG A 10 -15.38 16.06 -14.90
N LYS A 11 -15.07 16.27 -13.62
CA LYS A 11 -16.05 16.52 -12.56
C LYS A 11 -17.11 15.42 -12.39
N ALA A 12 -16.78 14.19 -12.82
CA ALA A 12 -17.60 13.00 -12.62
C ALA A 12 -17.35 12.36 -11.24
N LEU A 13 -16.21 12.66 -10.62
CA LEU A 13 -15.86 12.34 -9.24
C LEU A 13 -15.56 13.65 -8.53
N THR A 14 -16.39 14.02 -7.56
CA THR A 14 -16.31 15.31 -6.86
C THR A 14 -16.03 15.16 -5.37
N GLY A 15 -16.03 13.96 -4.83
CA GLY A 15 -15.67 13.67 -3.44
C GLY A 15 -14.71 12.49 -3.35
N LEU A 16 -13.75 12.56 -2.43
CA LEU A 16 -12.76 11.49 -2.22
C LEU A 16 -12.48 11.32 -0.73
N TYR A 17 -12.37 10.09 -0.31
CA TYR A 17 -11.89 9.71 1.01
C TYR A 17 -10.60 8.89 0.86
N ILE A 18 -9.50 9.41 1.39
CA ILE A 18 -8.16 8.83 1.29
C ILE A 18 -7.75 8.32 2.66
N ILE A 19 -7.27 7.08 2.73
CA ILE A 19 -6.83 6.43 3.96
C ILE A 19 -5.37 5.98 3.78
N GLY A 20 -4.46 6.57 4.56
CA GLY A 20 -3.05 6.16 4.65
C GLY A 20 -2.25 6.31 3.35
N GLU A 21 -2.64 7.24 2.49
CA GLU A 21 -1.97 7.49 1.20
C GLU A 21 -1.71 8.98 0.98
N ASN A 22 -0.63 9.30 0.27
CA ASN A 22 -0.22 10.67 0.02
C ASN A 22 -0.05 10.96 -1.49
N PRO A 23 -1.13 10.89 -2.29
CA PRO A 23 -1.08 11.11 -3.73
C PRO A 23 -0.54 12.48 -4.13
N ALA A 24 -0.68 13.51 -3.29
CA ALA A 24 -0.10 14.83 -3.54
C ALA A 24 1.44 14.84 -3.62
N ASP A 25 2.12 13.75 -3.22
CA ASP A 25 3.56 13.60 -3.32
C ASP A 25 3.98 12.32 -4.07
N SER A 26 3.11 11.31 -4.21
CA SER A 26 3.48 10.00 -4.75
C SER A 26 3.07 9.77 -6.21
N GLU A 27 2.18 10.58 -6.76
CA GLU A 27 1.74 10.42 -8.13
C GLU A 27 2.76 10.97 -9.14
N ALA A 28 2.74 10.42 -10.36
CA ALA A 28 3.72 10.75 -11.40
C ALA A 28 3.65 12.22 -11.85
N ASP A 29 2.43 12.76 -12.02
CA ASP A 29 2.20 14.18 -12.28
C ASP A 29 1.67 14.86 -11.01
N VAL A 30 2.60 15.19 -10.14
CA VAL A 30 2.32 15.75 -8.81
C VAL A 30 1.54 17.05 -8.86
N GLN A 31 1.85 17.95 -9.79
CA GLN A 31 1.15 19.23 -9.87
C GLN A 31 -0.28 19.04 -10.36
N HIS A 32 -0.47 18.27 -11.40
CA HIS A 32 -1.81 17.94 -11.92
C HIS A 32 -2.66 17.25 -10.83
N THR A 33 -2.08 16.28 -10.11
CA THR A 33 -2.76 15.61 -8.99
C THR A 33 -3.20 16.59 -7.91
N ARG A 34 -2.33 17.51 -7.49
CA ARG A 34 -2.67 18.53 -6.48
C ARG A 34 -3.79 19.45 -6.95
N ASP A 35 -3.79 19.83 -8.22
CA ASP A 35 -4.84 20.70 -8.77
C ASP A 35 -6.19 19.96 -8.85
N LEU A 36 -6.19 18.68 -9.18
CA LEU A 36 -7.39 17.84 -9.14
C LEU A 36 -7.92 17.66 -7.72
N LEU A 37 -7.06 17.40 -6.74
CA LEU A 37 -7.45 17.27 -5.34
C LEU A 37 -8.07 18.56 -4.80
N ARG A 38 -7.49 19.74 -5.08
CA ARG A 38 -8.07 21.04 -4.73
C ARG A 38 -9.40 21.33 -5.40
N GLY A 39 -9.64 20.72 -6.54
CA GLY A 39 -10.87 20.89 -7.31
C GLY A 39 -12.01 19.98 -6.88
N LEU A 40 -11.87 19.17 -5.85
CA LEU A 40 -12.94 18.35 -5.29
C LEU A 40 -13.91 19.21 -4.47
N ASP A 41 -15.17 18.80 -4.40
CA ASP A 41 -16.18 19.39 -3.52
C ASP A 41 -16.00 18.93 -2.07
N LEU A 42 -15.42 17.74 -1.88
CA LEU A 42 -15.11 17.17 -0.57
C LEU A 42 -13.86 16.26 -0.66
N LEU A 43 -12.84 16.59 0.10
CA LEU A 43 -11.68 15.75 0.32
C LEU A 43 -11.56 15.41 1.81
N VAL A 44 -11.70 14.13 2.15
CA VAL A 44 -11.48 13.62 3.51
C VAL A 44 -10.17 12.80 3.50
N VAL A 45 -9.29 13.06 4.44
CA VAL A 45 -8.04 12.31 4.60
C VAL A 45 -7.96 11.72 6.00
N GLN A 46 -7.72 10.42 6.08
CA GLN A 46 -7.43 9.70 7.32
C GLN A 46 -5.96 9.26 7.26
N ASP A 47 -5.14 9.81 8.13
CA ASP A 47 -3.70 9.54 8.13
C ASP A 47 -3.11 9.71 9.53
N ILE A 48 -1.92 9.14 9.71
CA ILE A 48 -1.12 9.28 10.94
C ILE A 48 -0.28 10.57 10.95
N PHE A 49 -0.08 11.19 9.80
CA PHE A 49 0.67 12.43 9.62
C PHE A 49 -0.14 13.49 8.88
N MET A 50 0.18 14.76 9.13
CA MET A 50 -0.28 15.86 8.31
C MET A 50 0.54 15.88 7.01
N THR A 51 0.16 14.98 6.09
CA THR A 51 0.77 14.86 4.76
C THR A 51 0.38 16.03 3.87
N ARG A 52 1.06 16.20 2.74
CA ARG A 52 0.67 17.21 1.76
C ARG A 52 -0.73 16.99 1.19
N THR A 53 -1.18 15.75 1.13
CA THR A 53 -2.58 15.42 0.79
C THR A 53 -3.52 15.86 1.91
N ALA A 54 -3.17 15.63 3.17
CA ALA A 54 -3.95 16.06 4.32
C ALA A 54 -4.04 17.60 4.43
N GLU A 55 -2.97 18.33 4.05
CA GLU A 55 -2.99 19.81 3.97
C GLU A 55 -3.97 20.37 2.94
N LEU A 56 -4.37 19.55 1.96
CA LEU A 56 -5.37 19.92 0.94
C LEU A 56 -6.79 19.53 1.33
N ALA A 57 -6.98 18.73 2.38
CA ALA A 57 -8.25 18.15 2.76
C ALA A 57 -9.19 19.15 3.44
N ASP A 58 -10.49 18.99 3.21
CA ASP A 58 -11.55 19.69 3.96
C ASP A 58 -11.70 19.12 5.37
N VAL A 59 -11.45 17.81 5.53
CA VAL A 59 -11.52 17.10 6.81
C VAL A 59 -10.35 16.15 6.95
N VAL A 60 -9.65 16.25 8.09
CA VAL A 60 -8.59 15.31 8.46
C VAL A 60 -9.03 14.51 9.67
N LEU A 61 -8.92 13.18 9.58
CA LEU A 61 -9.23 12.23 10.65
C LEU A 61 -7.92 11.61 11.15
N PRO A 62 -7.46 11.96 12.36
CA PRO A 62 -6.21 11.42 12.90
C PRO A 62 -6.35 9.92 13.20
N ALA A 63 -5.49 9.14 12.58
CA ALA A 63 -5.43 7.69 12.73
C ALA A 63 -4.27 7.24 13.60
N SER A 64 -4.37 6.03 14.15
CA SER A 64 -3.28 5.36 14.86
C SER A 64 -2.40 4.53 13.90
N VAL A 65 -1.18 4.25 14.35
CA VAL A 65 -0.27 3.35 13.63
C VAL A 65 -0.70 1.90 13.85
N GLY A 66 -1.18 1.25 12.79
CA GLY A 66 -1.76 -0.09 12.88
C GLY A 66 -0.82 -1.18 13.40
N TRP A 67 0.48 -1.08 13.12
CA TRP A 67 1.48 -2.10 13.51
C TRP A 67 2.20 -1.81 14.83
N ALA A 68 1.97 -0.68 15.46
CA ALA A 68 2.61 -0.31 16.73
C ALA A 68 1.63 0.07 17.83
N GLU A 69 0.47 0.60 17.50
CA GLU A 69 -0.52 1.17 18.42
C GLU A 69 -1.82 0.39 18.44
N SER A 70 -2.02 -0.56 17.52
CA SER A 70 -3.24 -1.35 17.39
C SER A 70 -2.96 -2.85 17.51
N ASP A 71 -3.97 -3.60 17.92
CA ASP A 71 -4.02 -5.05 17.79
C ASP A 71 -4.49 -5.45 16.40
N GLY A 72 -4.07 -6.63 15.92
CA GLY A 72 -4.50 -7.10 14.60
C GLY A 72 -3.59 -8.16 14.00
N THR A 73 -3.57 -8.16 12.68
CA THR A 73 -2.70 -9.01 11.86
C THR A 73 -1.95 -8.19 10.82
N VAL A 74 -0.80 -8.66 10.43
CA VAL A 74 -0.01 -8.11 9.33
C VAL A 74 0.44 -9.25 8.43
N THR A 75 0.51 -8.99 7.13
CA THR A 75 0.98 -9.96 6.15
C THR A 75 2.31 -9.49 5.57
N SER A 76 3.35 -10.34 5.68
CA SER A 76 4.66 -10.08 5.07
C SER A 76 4.64 -10.33 3.55
N SER A 77 5.71 -9.89 2.87
CA SER A 77 5.88 -10.12 1.42
C SER A 77 5.97 -11.60 1.04
N GLU A 78 6.29 -12.49 1.97
CA GLU A 78 6.26 -13.96 1.78
C GLU A 78 4.88 -14.58 2.06
N ARG A 79 3.82 -13.77 2.17
CA ARG A 79 2.45 -14.20 2.46
C ARG A 79 2.24 -14.74 3.87
N ARG A 80 3.13 -14.46 4.78
CA ARG A 80 3.02 -14.88 6.17
C ARG A 80 2.16 -13.91 6.93
N VAL A 81 1.05 -14.39 7.45
CA VAL A 81 0.17 -13.65 8.36
C VAL A 81 0.67 -13.83 9.80
N GLN A 82 0.89 -12.74 10.47
CA GLN A 82 1.41 -12.68 11.84
C GLN A 82 0.52 -11.80 12.72
N ARG A 83 0.57 -12.05 14.02
CA ARG A 83 -0.10 -11.18 14.99
C ARG A 83 0.69 -9.90 15.21
N VAL A 84 -0.04 -8.80 15.28
CA VAL A 84 0.46 -7.51 15.76
C VAL A 84 -0.20 -7.22 17.11
N ARG A 85 0.58 -6.68 18.03
CA ARG A 85 0.10 -6.24 19.34
C ARG A 85 0.54 -4.81 19.60
N PRO A 86 -0.29 -4.00 20.28
CA PRO A 86 0.08 -2.64 20.61
C PRO A 86 1.31 -2.62 21.52
N ALA A 87 2.32 -1.88 21.13
CA ALA A 87 3.51 -1.58 21.92
C ALA A 87 3.49 -0.13 22.45
N LEU A 88 2.71 0.72 21.82
CA LEU A 88 2.57 2.14 22.13
C LEU A 88 1.08 2.49 22.31
N THR A 89 0.82 3.54 23.06
CA THR A 89 -0.50 4.17 23.15
C THR A 89 -0.61 5.20 22.02
N PRO A 90 -1.73 5.22 21.27
CA PRO A 90 -1.97 6.26 20.28
C PRO A 90 -1.91 7.66 20.89
N PRO A 91 -1.46 8.68 20.15
CA PRO A 91 -1.58 10.08 20.56
C PRO A 91 -3.02 10.45 20.91
N GLU A 92 -3.18 11.42 21.81
CA GLU A 92 -4.50 11.93 22.19
C GLU A 92 -5.25 12.44 20.94
N GLY A 93 -6.49 11.98 20.75
CA GLY A 93 -7.34 12.32 19.60
C GLY A 93 -7.21 11.38 18.42
N ALA A 94 -6.13 10.60 18.30
CA ALA A 94 -6.02 9.57 17.27
C ALA A 94 -6.89 8.36 17.62
N ARG A 95 -7.41 7.70 16.58
CA ARG A 95 -8.26 6.51 16.71
C ARG A 95 -7.83 5.42 15.75
N HIS A 96 -8.16 4.19 16.08
CA HIS A 96 -7.92 3.07 15.17
C HIS A 96 -8.79 3.18 13.91
N ASP A 97 -8.26 2.77 12.78
CA ASP A 97 -8.95 2.88 11.48
C ASP A 97 -10.34 2.23 11.49
N HIS A 98 -10.45 1.03 12.06
CA HIS A 98 -11.74 0.35 12.17
C HIS A 98 -12.76 1.09 13.05
N GLU A 99 -12.31 1.79 14.08
CA GLU A 99 -13.18 2.61 14.93
C GLU A 99 -13.69 3.83 14.17
N ILE A 100 -12.83 4.50 13.41
CA ILE A 100 -13.20 5.65 12.57
C ILE A 100 -14.26 5.22 11.55
N ILE A 101 -13.99 4.12 10.83
CA ILE A 101 -14.91 3.56 9.83
C ILE A 101 -16.24 3.15 10.47
N GLY A 102 -16.22 2.48 11.61
CA GLY A 102 -17.42 2.09 12.35
C GLY A 102 -18.27 3.29 12.81
N GLN A 103 -17.61 4.37 13.25
CA GLN A 103 -18.31 5.62 13.64
C GLN A 103 -18.91 6.34 12.43
N LEU A 104 -18.24 6.34 11.27
CA LEU A 104 -18.78 6.87 10.03
C LEU A 104 -20.00 6.05 9.58
N ALA A 105 -19.90 4.73 9.57
CA ALA A 105 -21.01 3.83 9.23
C ALA A 105 -22.25 4.14 10.07
N LYS A 106 -22.08 4.30 11.38
CA LYS A 106 -23.17 4.66 12.29
C LYS A 106 -23.84 5.99 11.93
N ARG A 107 -23.05 7.00 11.48
CA ARG A 107 -23.60 8.29 11.03
C ARG A 107 -24.37 8.19 9.71
N PHE A 108 -24.01 7.24 8.87
CA PHE A 108 -24.77 6.88 7.67
C PHE A 108 -25.99 5.97 7.93
N GLY A 109 -26.32 5.72 9.19
CA GLY A 109 -27.46 4.89 9.59
C GLY A 109 -27.19 3.38 9.48
N VAL A 110 -25.95 2.97 9.24
CA VAL A 110 -25.56 1.55 9.23
C VAL A 110 -25.23 1.11 10.65
N SER A 111 -25.92 0.11 11.15
CA SER A 111 -25.68 -0.46 12.48
C SER A 111 -24.71 -1.64 12.39
N TRP A 112 -23.42 -1.35 12.33
CA TRP A 112 -22.40 -2.36 12.55
C TRP A 112 -22.16 -2.55 14.04
N PRO A 113 -21.99 -3.79 14.52
CA PRO A 113 -21.57 -4.01 15.90
C PRO A 113 -20.20 -3.37 16.12
N SER A 114 -19.94 -2.92 17.34
CA SER A 114 -18.57 -2.58 17.73
C SER A 114 -17.77 -3.86 17.76
N SER A 115 -16.82 -4.00 16.86
CA SER A 115 -16.05 -5.23 16.69
C SER A 115 -14.62 -5.04 17.15
N THR A 116 -14.10 -6.03 17.85
CA THR A 116 -12.67 -6.13 18.18
C THR A 116 -11.87 -6.50 16.90
N PRO A 117 -10.56 -6.24 16.86
CA PRO A 117 -9.72 -6.70 15.76
C PRO A 117 -9.80 -8.22 15.50
N GLU A 118 -9.99 -9.04 16.52
CA GLU A 118 -10.18 -10.48 16.38
C GLU A 118 -11.50 -10.82 15.67
N GLU A 119 -12.61 -10.18 16.08
CA GLU A 119 -13.92 -10.38 15.44
C GLU A 119 -13.89 -9.93 13.97
N LEU A 120 -13.22 -8.81 13.65
CA LEU A 120 -13.03 -8.36 12.28
C LEU A 120 -12.17 -9.34 11.46
N TRP A 121 -11.13 -9.90 12.08
CA TRP A 121 -10.34 -10.95 11.46
C TRP A 121 -11.14 -12.23 11.22
N ASP A 122 -11.99 -12.62 12.17
CA ASP A 122 -12.87 -13.78 12.03
C ASP A 122 -13.90 -13.59 10.91
N GLU A 123 -14.44 -12.40 10.75
CA GLU A 123 -15.28 -12.07 9.60
C GLU A 123 -14.49 -12.16 8.29
N LEU A 124 -13.32 -11.51 8.20
CA LEU A 124 -12.46 -11.55 7.01
C LEU A 124 -12.15 -12.99 6.59
N ARG A 125 -11.68 -13.83 7.52
CA ARG A 125 -11.32 -15.20 7.20
C ARG A 125 -12.53 -16.09 6.88
N SER A 126 -13.73 -15.74 7.34
CA SER A 126 -14.95 -16.42 6.95
C SER A 126 -15.29 -16.21 5.47
N LEU A 127 -14.95 -15.05 4.94
CA LEU A 127 -15.16 -14.65 3.55
C LEU A 127 -14.00 -15.03 2.62
N SER A 128 -12.80 -15.23 3.18
CA SER A 128 -11.58 -15.53 2.42
C SER A 128 -11.19 -17.00 2.57
N PRO A 129 -11.42 -17.86 1.55
CA PRO A 129 -10.99 -19.25 1.61
C PRO A 129 -9.51 -19.44 1.88
N MET A 130 -8.67 -18.46 1.48
CA MET A 130 -7.23 -18.51 1.68
C MET A 130 -6.81 -18.33 3.14
N HIS A 131 -7.63 -17.69 3.96
CA HIS A 131 -7.32 -17.35 5.36
C HIS A 131 -8.15 -18.13 6.38
N LYS A 132 -9.08 -18.97 5.92
CA LYS A 132 -10.09 -19.63 6.76
C LYS A 132 -9.54 -20.37 7.97
N GLY A 133 -8.39 -21.03 7.82
CA GLY A 133 -7.71 -21.77 8.88
C GLY A 133 -6.85 -20.91 9.83
N MET A 134 -6.71 -19.59 9.61
CA MET A 134 -5.79 -18.73 10.33
C MET A 134 -6.46 -18.04 11.52
N THR A 135 -6.87 -18.78 12.54
CA THR A 135 -7.41 -18.19 13.77
C THR A 135 -6.33 -17.46 14.55
N TYR A 136 -6.72 -16.49 15.38
CA TYR A 136 -5.77 -15.82 16.31
C TYR A 136 -5.01 -16.84 17.14
N ALA A 137 -5.69 -17.83 17.71
CA ALA A 137 -5.06 -18.88 18.51
C ALA A 137 -3.95 -19.64 17.75
N ARG A 138 -4.13 -19.88 16.44
CA ARG A 138 -3.10 -20.52 15.62
C ARG A 138 -1.95 -19.56 15.27
N LEU A 139 -2.27 -18.31 14.97
CA LEU A 139 -1.26 -17.28 14.69
C LEU A 139 -0.41 -16.93 15.92
N GLU A 140 -0.92 -17.19 17.14
CA GLU A 140 -0.18 -17.02 18.40
C GLU A 140 0.86 -18.11 18.67
N GLN A 141 0.71 -19.29 18.07
CA GLN A 141 1.51 -20.49 18.43
C GLN A 141 2.86 -20.57 17.72
N GLY A 142 3.26 -19.58 16.93
CA GLY A 142 4.49 -19.65 16.17
C GLY A 142 4.86 -18.38 15.43
N GLU A 143 5.56 -18.53 14.34
CA GLU A 143 6.00 -17.42 13.50
C GLU A 143 4.92 -16.89 12.54
N GLY A 144 3.67 -17.29 12.73
CA GLY A 144 2.55 -17.02 11.82
C GLY A 144 2.36 -18.11 10.77
N LEU A 145 1.40 -17.92 9.87
CA LEU A 145 1.02 -18.89 8.85
C LEU A 145 1.04 -18.26 7.46
N GLN A 146 1.54 -19.01 6.49
CA GLN A 146 1.49 -18.57 5.08
C GLN A 146 0.18 -19.00 4.42
N TRP A 147 -0.51 -18.06 3.79
CA TRP A 147 -1.69 -18.39 3.00
C TRP A 147 -1.32 -18.95 1.61
N PRO A 148 -2.15 -19.80 0.98
CA PRO A 148 -3.41 -20.38 1.43
C PRO A 148 -3.33 -21.28 2.66
N CYS A 149 -4.32 -21.12 3.55
CA CYS A 149 -4.52 -21.96 4.72
C CYS A 149 -6.04 -22.18 4.87
N PRO A 150 -6.63 -23.11 4.06
CA PRO A 150 -8.06 -23.20 3.84
C PRO A 150 -8.85 -23.80 5.00
N ASP A 151 -8.19 -24.47 5.94
CA ASP A 151 -8.82 -25.12 7.08
C ASP A 151 -7.95 -25.09 8.34
N LEU A 152 -8.51 -25.52 9.47
CA LEU A 152 -7.85 -25.45 10.78
C LEU A 152 -6.67 -26.41 10.93
N ASP A 153 -6.63 -27.49 10.16
CA ASP A 153 -5.57 -28.50 10.25
C ASP A 153 -4.45 -28.25 9.21
N HIS A 154 -4.70 -27.36 8.25
CA HIS A 154 -3.74 -27.06 7.19
C HIS A 154 -2.53 -26.30 7.74
N PRO A 155 -1.28 -26.74 7.46
CA PRO A 155 -0.07 -26.14 8.03
C PRO A 155 0.30 -24.75 7.46
N GLY A 156 -0.44 -24.25 6.50
CA GLY A 156 -0.08 -23.12 5.63
C GLY A 156 0.60 -23.59 4.35
N THR A 157 0.81 -22.71 3.41
CA THR A 157 1.36 -23.01 2.08
C THR A 157 2.69 -22.28 1.90
N GLN A 158 3.79 -22.99 2.05
CA GLN A 158 5.12 -22.41 1.90
C GLN A 158 5.40 -21.98 0.44
N TYR A 159 5.02 -22.82 -0.52
CA TYR A 159 5.23 -22.56 -1.95
C TYR A 159 3.90 -22.52 -2.69
N LEU A 160 3.60 -21.38 -3.31
CA LEU A 160 2.42 -21.27 -4.17
C LEU A 160 2.58 -22.12 -5.42
N HIS A 161 1.47 -22.77 -5.81
CA HIS A 161 1.42 -23.55 -7.03
C HIS A 161 2.50 -24.65 -7.14
N ALA A 162 2.93 -25.21 -5.98
CA ALA A 162 3.94 -26.29 -5.95
C ALA A 162 3.57 -27.46 -6.89
N TRP A 163 2.27 -27.73 -7.04
CA TRP A 163 1.75 -28.75 -7.94
C TRP A 163 2.14 -28.57 -9.42
N LEU A 164 2.56 -27.37 -9.86
CA LEU A 164 3.04 -27.15 -11.23
C LEU A 164 4.37 -27.87 -11.52
N TRP A 165 5.08 -28.25 -10.46
CA TRP A 165 6.38 -28.90 -10.51
C TRP A 165 6.31 -30.40 -10.21
N GLU A 166 5.11 -30.93 -9.98
CA GLU A 166 4.87 -32.35 -9.76
C GLU A 166 4.81 -33.09 -11.09
N GLU A 167 5.34 -34.32 -11.15
CA GLU A 167 5.26 -35.16 -12.36
C GLU A 167 3.80 -35.51 -12.71
N ASP A 168 2.99 -35.78 -11.68
CA ASP A 168 1.54 -35.99 -11.83
C ASP A 168 0.78 -34.73 -11.42
N LEU A 169 0.21 -34.05 -12.39
CA LEU A 169 -0.62 -32.86 -12.17
C LEU A 169 -2.02 -33.18 -11.60
N GLY A 170 -2.33 -34.45 -11.32
CA GLY A 170 -3.64 -34.84 -10.76
C GLY A 170 -4.81 -34.47 -11.66
N GLY A 171 -4.63 -34.55 -12.97
CA GLY A 171 -5.63 -34.18 -13.97
C GLY A 171 -5.76 -32.68 -14.22
N ARG A 172 -4.92 -31.82 -13.63
CA ARG A 172 -4.85 -30.39 -13.94
C ARG A 172 -4.07 -30.17 -15.24
N SER A 173 -4.38 -29.07 -15.92
CA SER A 173 -3.60 -28.68 -17.09
C SER A 173 -2.28 -28.03 -16.67
N PRO A 174 -1.17 -28.23 -17.39
CA PRO A 174 0.05 -27.48 -17.20
C PRO A 174 -0.21 -25.98 -17.35
N ALA A 175 0.63 -25.16 -16.69
CA ALA A 175 0.57 -23.72 -16.88
C ALA A 175 0.86 -23.37 -18.35
N PRO A 176 0.01 -22.61 -19.04
CA PRO A 176 0.23 -22.24 -20.43
C PRO A 176 1.33 -21.19 -20.54
N PHE A 177 2.17 -21.29 -21.55
CA PHE A 177 3.04 -20.19 -21.97
C PHE A 177 2.21 -19.17 -22.76
N SER A 178 2.32 -17.90 -22.36
CA SER A 178 1.76 -16.79 -23.11
C SER A 178 2.86 -16.16 -23.96
N LEU A 179 2.67 -16.17 -25.28
CA LEU A 179 3.58 -15.48 -26.19
C LEU A 179 3.26 -13.99 -26.17
N THR A 180 4.22 -13.20 -25.75
CA THR A 180 4.16 -11.74 -25.76
C THR A 180 5.29 -11.20 -26.63
N ASN A 181 4.96 -10.34 -27.58
CA ASN A 181 5.96 -9.61 -28.34
C ASN A 181 6.56 -8.52 -27.44
N HIS A 182 7.86 -8.29 -27.61
CA HIS A 182 8.50 -7.15 -26.95
C HIS A 182 7.97 -5.84 -27.55
N GLU A 183 7.43 -4.99 -26.72
CA GLU A 183 7.11 -3.60 -27.04
C GLU A 183 8.14 -2.68 -26.39
N GLY A 184 8.73 -1.79 -27.16
CA GLY A 184 9.63 -0.78 -26.64
C GLY A 184 8.89 0.22 -25.75
N PRO A 185 9.61 1.07 -25.01
CA PRO A 185 9.00 2.12 -24.21
C PRO A 185 8.09 3.02 -25.04
N LYS A 186 6.95 3.40 -24.48
CA LYS A 186 5.97 4.26 -25.18
C LYS A 186 6.54 5.64 -25.49
N GLU A 187 7.29 6.20 -24.54
CA GLU A 187 7.98 7.46 -24.73
C GLU A 187 9.28 7.25 -25.50
N GLN A 188 9.46 8.01 -26.57
CA GLN A 188 10.67 7.99 -27.38
C GLN A 188 11.61 9.12 -26.93
N LEU A 189 12.91 8.85 -26.97
CA LEU A 189 13.91 9.89 -26.75
C LEU A 189 13.84 10.94 -27.86
N THR A 190 13.98 12.19 -27.49
CA THR A 190 14.03 13.33 -28.41
C THR A 190 15.32 14.14 -28.20
N PRO A 191 15.70 15.05 -29.11
CA PRO A 191 16.85 15.93 -28.89
C PRO A 191 16.73 16.76 -27.60
N ASP A 192 15.50 17.17 -27.21
CA ASP A 192 15.23 17.96 -26.03
C ASP A 192 15.21 17.09 -24.75
N PHE A 193 14.88 15.80 -24.89
CA PHE A 193 14.85 14.81 -23.81
C PHE A 193 15.66 13.57 -24.21
N PRO A 194 17.01 13.66 -24.19
CA PRO A 194 17.89 12.61 -24.71
C PRO A 194 18.16 11.48 -23.71
N LEU A 195 17.67 11.59 -22.48
CA LEU A 195 17.85 10.61 -21.43
C LEU A 195 16.53 9.97 -21.04
N ARG A 196 16.58 8.71 -20.61
CA ARG A 196 15.45 7.98 -20.07
C ARG A 196 15.56 7.91 -18.57
N LEU A 197 14.57 8.45 -17.88
CA LEU A 197 14.45 8.29 -16.44
C LEU A 197 13.85 6.91 -16.12
N THR A 198 14.48 6.19 -15.20
CA THR A 198 13.91 5.00 -14.58
C THR A 198 13.93 5.16 -13.08
N THR A 199 12.90 4.68 -12.41
CA THR A 199 12.84 4.72 -10.94
C THR A 199 13.09 3.33 -10.38
N GLY A 200 13.83 3.26 -9.28
CA GLY A 200 14.11 2.04 -8.55
C GLY A 200 13.72 2.16 -7.08
N ARG A 201 13.32 1.05 -6.47
CA ARG A 201 13.01 1.01 -5.05
C ARG A 201 14.30 0.94 -4.23
N VAL A 202 14.42 1.81 -3.24
CA VAL A 202 15.46 1.77 -2.22
C VAL A 202 14.86 1.19 -0.95
N LEU A 203 15.43 0.08 -0.44
CA LEU A 203 14.80 -0.70 0.62
C LEU A 203 14.73 -0.02 2.00
N ASP A 204 15.63 0.93 2.26
CA ASP A 204 15.65 1.72 3.49
C ASP A 204 14.86 3.03 3.39
N SER A 205 14.26 3.30 2.22
CA SER A 205 13.61 4.56 1.91
C SER A 205 12.54 4.39 0.83
N TYR A 206 11.53 3.56 1.08
CA TYR A 206 10.50 3.28 0.11
C TYR A 206 9.09 3.64 0.61
N ASN A 207 8.15 3.81 -0.33
CA ASN A 207 6.79 4.25 -0.11
C ASN A 207 6.69 5.69 0.44
N THR A 208 5.47 6.13 0.69
CA THR A 208 5.16 7.51 1.09
C THR A 208 5.62 7.87 2.50
N GLY A 209 5.88 6.90 3.37
CA GLY A 209 6.33 7.13 4.74
C GLY A 209 7.63 7.94 4.83
N VAL A 210 8.53 7.79 3.88
CA VAL A 210 9.77 8.57 3.78
C VAL A 210 9.52 10.00 3.31
N GLN A 211 8.61 10.15 2.35
CA GLN A 211 8.26 11.45 1.77
C GLN A 211 7.53 12.35 2.78
N THR A 212 6.89 11.79 3.80
CA THR A 212 6.19 12.54 4.85
C THR A 212 7.11 13.03 5.98
N ARG A 213 8.43 12.90 5.84
CA ARG A 213 9.45 13.29 6.85
C ARG A 213 9.39 12.51 8.17
N GLY A 214 8.61 11.44 8.22
CA GLY A 214 8.52 10.57 9.40
C GLY A 214 9.72 9.67 9.61
N TYR A 215 10.52 9.46 8.57
CA TYR A 215 11.71 8.60 8.61
C TYR A 215 12.88 9.24 7.85
N SER A 216 14.04 9.27 8.45
CA SER A 216 15.29 9.57 7.75
C SER A 216 16.21 8.36 7.85
N SER A 217 16.64 7.84 6.71
CA SER A 217 17.61 6.76 6.66
C SER A 217 18.94 7.22 7.28
N PRO A 218 19.55 6.47 8.21
CA PRO A 218 20.88 6.78 8.71
C PRO A 218 21.98 6.54 7.67
N ILE A 219 21.65 5.88 6.56
CA ILE A 219 22.58 5.45 5.51
C ILE A 219 22.52 6.41 4.32
N ARG A 220 21.35 7.00 4.03
CA ARG A 220 21.12 7.88 2.88
C ARG A 220 20.41 9.16 3.30
N SER A 221 20.85 10.28 2.78
CA SER A 221 20.30 11.61 3.05
C SER A 221 19.46 12.11 1.87
N GLY A 222 18.40 11.41 1.46
CA GLY A 222 17.51 11.90 0.42
C GLY A 222 17.38 10.96 -0.78
N VAL A 223 16.88 11.50 -1.87
CA VAL A 223 16.71 10.79 -3.15
C VAL A 223 17.82 11.26 -4.08
N ASP A 224 18.69 10.33 -4.47
CA ASP A 224 19.79 10.59 -5.37
C ASP A 224 19.42 10.21 -6.81
N LEU A 225 19.91 10.98 -7.77
CA LEU A 225 19.91 10.63 -9.17
C LEU A 225 21.21 9.91 -9.52
N GLU A 226 21.11 8.64 -9.88
CA GLU A 226 22.25 7.89 -10.40
C GLU A 226 22.34 8.06 -11.91
N ILE A 227 23.45 8.54 -12.41
CA ILE A 227 23.70 8.78 -13.84
C ILE A 227 25.02 8.14 -14.27
N SER A 228 25.12 7.69 -15.52
CA SER A 228 26.37 7.16 -16.03
C SER A 228 27.48 8.24 -16.04
N HIS A 229 28.72 7.83 -15.78
CA HIS A 229 29.86 8.76 -15.82
C HIS A 229 30.02 9.48 -17.17
N GLN A 230 29.70 8.79 -18.27
CA GLN A 230 29.75 9.37 -19.62
C GLN A 230 28.67 10.43 -19.81
N ASP A 231 27.46 10.19 -19.32
CA ASP A 231 26.38 11.17 -19.43
C ASP A 231 26.61 12.35 -18.49
N ALA A 232 27.14 12.11 -17.28
CA ALA A 232 27.52 13.17 -16.36
C ALA A 232 28.56 14.11 -16.97
N GLN A 233 29.60 13.55 -17.59
CA GLN A 233 30.59 14.35 -18.32
C GLN A 233 29.99 15.12 -19.50
N ARG A 234 29.12 14.49 -20.29
CA ARG A 234 28.45 15.13 -21.44
C ARG A 234 27.57 16.32 -21.00
N LEU A 235 26.96 16.21 -19.82
CA LEU A 235 26.06 17.22 -19.28
C LEU A 235 26.74 18.19 -18.32
N ASP A 236 28.07 18.06 -18.16
CA ASP A 236 28.89 18.89 -17.23
C ASP A 236 28.39 18.87 -15.79
N LEU A 237 27.96 17.67 -15.32
CA LEU A 237 27.48 17.44 -13.96
C LEU A 237 28.59 16.90 -13.07
N THR A 238 28.62 17.39 -11.83
CA THR A 238 29.54 16.92 -10.78
C THR A 238 28.76 16.20 -9.67
N GLN A 239 29.48 15.39 -8.91
CA GLN A 239 28.88 14.66 -7.80
C GLN A 239 28.34 15.62 -6.72
N GLY A 240 27.06 15.49 -6.40
CA GLY A 240 26.38 16.28 -5.36
C GLY A 240 25.69 17.55 -5.88
N GLU A 241 25.65 17.75 -7.20
CA GLU A 241 24.87 18.81 -7.84
C GLU A 241 23.37 18.51 -7.85
#